data_07bfd229600e975813f7031bcca6c65f
#
_entry.id   07bfd229600e975813f7031bcca6c65f
#
_cell.length_a   1.000
_cell.length_b   1.000
_cell.length_c   1.000
_cell.angle_alpha   90.00
_cell.angle_beta   90.00
_cell.angle_gamma   90.00
#
_symmetry.space_group_name_H-M   'P 1'
#
loop_
_entity.id
_entity.type
_entity.pdbx_description
1 polymer ?
#
loop_
_entity_poly.entity_id
_entity_poly.type
_entity_poly.pdbx_seq_one_letter_code
_entity_poly.pdbx_strand_id
1 'polypeptide(L)'
;FMVPLDFWEWAIPQVKERYPNIEFIAEIYDVNMYRDFLGRGHFDYLYDKVNLYDTLRDIQTHHHSAARITDCWQRIDGIGHRMLNFLENHDEQRFASSFYAGDPSKFLPSLVVSSMMSNAPYMIYAGQELGECADDAEGFSGCDGRTTIFDYWSIPTVRRWLNGGAA
;
A
#
# COMPACT_ATOMS: atom_id res chain seq x y z
N PHE A 1 2.58 -5.66 12.75
CA PHE A 1 3.40 -6.91 12.77
C PHE A 1 4.04 -7.17 14.14
N MET A 2 3.93 -6.23 15.05
CA MET A 2 4.48 -6.33 16.43
C MET A 2 3.73 -7.35 17.31
N VAL A 3 2.50 -7.71 16.94
CA VAL A 3 1.69 -8.68 17.71
C VAL A 3 2.04 -10.09 17.26
N PRO A 4 2.34 -11.02 18.20
CA PRO A 4 2.71 -12.40 17.87
C PRO A 4 1.63 -13.13 17.07
N LEU A 5 2.05 -14.03 16.18
CA LEU A 5 1.16 -14.84 15.34
C LEU A 5 0.15 -15.65 16.17
N ASP A 6 0.61 -16.23 17.29
CA ASP A 6 -0.24 -17.05 18.17
C ASP A 6 -1.44 -16.28 18.74
N PHE A 7 -1.31 -14.95 18.94
CA PHE A 7 -2.43 -14.12 19.33
C PHE A 7 -3.48 -14.07 18.22
N TRP A 8 -3.08 -13.89 16.97
CA TRP A 8 -4.00 -13.82 15.83
C TRP A 8 -4.65 -15.16 15.54
N GLU A 9 -3.89 -16.26 15.64
CA GLU A 9 -4.40 -17.63 15.54
C GLU A 9 -5.55 -17.89 16.53
N TRP A 10 -5.46 -17.31 17.73
CA TRP A 10 -6.51 -17.38 18.74
C TRP A 10 -7.65 -16.36 18.51
N ALA A 11 -7.33 -15.10 18.20
CA ALA A 11 -8.28 -14.01 18.22
C ALA A 11 -9.20 -13.97 16.99
N ILE A 12 -8.65 -14.14 15.77
CA ILE A 12 -9.42 -13.97 14.52
C ILE A 12 -10.58 -14.97 14.41
N PRO A 13 -10.41 -16.27 14.69
CA PRO A 13 -11.53 -17.21 14.63
C PRO A 13 -12.70 -16.82 15.54
N GLN A 14 -12.42 -16.34 16.76
CA GLN A 14 -13.48 -15.91 17.69
C GLN A 14 -14.25 -14.70 17.19
N VAL A 15 -13.57 -13.74 16.56
CA VAL A 15 -14.22 -12.57 15.96
C VAL A 15 -15.07 -13.00 14.75
N LYS A 16 -14.54 -13.86 13.88
CA LYS A 16 -15.25 -14.36 12.69
C LYS A 16 -16.45 -15.26 13.04
N GLU A 17 -16.41 -15.98 14.15
CA GLU A 17 -17.57 -16.73 14.65
C GLU A 17 -18.77 -15.80 14.92
N ARG A 18 -18.51 -14.62 15.49
CA ARG A 18 -19.54 -13.62 15.79
C ARG A 18 -19.90 -12.72 14.61
N TYR A 19 -18.90 -12.45 13.75
CA TYR A 19 -19.00 -11.55 12.61
C TYR A 19 -18.42 -12.22 11.36
N PRO A 20 -19.18 -13.17 10.74
CA PRO A 20 -18.64 -14.04 9.68
C PRO A 20 -18.23 -13.32 8.40
N ASN A 21 -18.70 -12.09 8.19
CA ASN A 21 -18.38 -11.29 7.01
C ASN A 21 -17.24 -10.29 7.23
N ILE A 22 -16.58 -10.32 8.40
CA ILE A 22 -15.44 -9.43 8.65
C ILE A 22 -14.20 -9.98 7.95
N GLU A 23 -13.43 -9.10 7.34
CA GLU A 23 -12.15 -9.41 6.75
C GLU A 23 -11.03 -8.73 7.54
N PHE A 24 -9.91 -9.42 7.67
CA PHE A 24 -8.71 -8.96 8.37
C PHE A 24 -7.58 -8.76 7.37
N ILE A 25 -6.99 -7.58 7.41
CA ILE A 25 -5.81 -7.23 6.62
C ILE A 25 -4.63 -7.07 7.57
N ALA A 26 -3.53 -7.77 7.30
CA ALA A 26 -2.32 -7.64 8.10
C ALA A 26 -1.27 -6.79 7.38
N GLU A 27 -0.60 -5.96 8.15
CA GLU A 27 0.59 -5.25 7.75
C GLU A 27 1.82 -6.02 8.24
N ILE A 28 2.41 -6.84 7.38
CA ILE A 28 3.53 -7.73 7.68
C ILE A 28 4.72 -7.38 6.81
N TYR A 29 5.88 -7.12 7.44
CA TYR A 29 7.11 -6.69 6.77
C TYR A 29 8.16 -7.79 6.64
N ASP A 30 7.71 -9.06 6.60
CA ASP A 30 8.55 -10.23 6.34
C ASP A 30 7.84 -11.19 5.39
N VAL A 31 8.33 -11.30 4.15
CA VAL A 31 7.78 -12.19 3.12
C VAL A 31 7.75 -13.66 3.57
N ASN A 32 8.70 -14.09 4.39
CA ASN A 32 8.74 -15.46 4.90
C ASN A 32 7.57 -15.78 5.83
N MET A 33 7.00 -14.76 6.47
CA MET A 33 5.85 -14.89 7.37
C MET A 33 4.49 -14.81 6.67
N TYR A 34 4.43 -14.43 5.40
CA TYR A 34 3.16 -14.22 4.69
C TYR A 34 2.24 -15.45 4.75
N ARG A 35 2.76 -16.65 4.46
CA ARG A 35 1.96 -17.88 4.47
C ARG A 35 1.46 -18.24 5.86
N ASP A 36 2.25 -17.98 6.90
CA ASP A 36 1.84 -18.24 8.28
C ASP A 36 0.73 -17.31 8.72
N PHE A 37 0.81 -16.01 8.39
CA PHE A 37 -0.25 -15.06 8.71
C PHE A 37 -1.55 -15.33 7.94
N LEU A 38 -1.47 -15.74 6.67
CA LEU A 38 -2.63 -16.15 5.90
C LEU A 38 -3.23 -17.48 6.36
N GLY A 39 -2.39 -18.44 6.77
CA GLY A 39 -2.80 -19.79 7.22
C GLY A 39 -3.18 -19.79 8.70
N ARG A 40 -2.17 -19.87 9.57
CA ARG A 40 -2.37 -19.94 11.02
C ARG A 40 -2.99 -18.66 11.60
N GLY A 41 -2.58 -17.49 11.10
CA GLY A 41 -3.08 -16.20 11.56
C GLY A 41 -4.49 -15.86 11.11
N HIS A 42 -5.06 -16.60 10.17
CA HIS A 42 -6.42 -16.43 9.63
C HIS A 42 -6.71 -15.07 9.01
N PHE A 43 -5.68 -14.31 8.63
CA PHE A 43 -5.87 -13.07 7.89
C PHE A 43 -6.40 -13.35 6.47
N ASP A 44 -7.22 -12.47 5.97
CA ASP A 44 -7.80 -12.58 4.64
C ASP A 44 -6.85 -12.01 3.58
N TYR A 45 -6.22 -10.87 3.89
CA TYR A 45 -5.26 -10.18 3.04
C TYR A 45 -4.04 -9.70 3.81
N LEU A 46 -2.93 -9.52 3.09
CA LEU A 46 -1.70 -8.92 3.60
C LEU A 46 -1.29 -7.74 2.72
N TYR A 47 -0.69 -6.70 3.31
CA TYR A 47 -0.01 -5.64 2.57
C TYR A 47 1.19 -6.22 1.81
N ASP A 48 1.29 -5.95 0.52
CA ASP A 48 2.49 -6.28 -0.25
C ASP A 48 3.52 -5.14 -0.25
N LYS A 49 3.92 -4.70 0.98
CA LYS A 49 4.86 -3.60 1.18
C LYS A 49 6.27 -4.00 0.77
N VAL A 50 6.85 -4.98 1.46
CA VAL A 50 8.27 -5.33 1.33
C VAL A 50 8.61 -6.22 0.12
N ASN A 51 7.62 -6.61 -0.65
CA ASN A 51 7.79 -7.40 -1.86
C ASN A 51 7.54 -6.53 -3.10
N LEU A 52 6.27 -6.29 -3.48
CA LEU A 52 5.96 -5.57 -4.72
C LEU A 52 6.15 -4.05 -4.57
N TYR A 53 5.62 -3.43 -3.51
CA TYR A 53 5.73 -1.97 -3.35
C TYR A 53 7.19 -1.51 -3.33
N ASP A 54 8.03 -2.07 -2.47
CA ASP A 54 9.45 -1.68 -2.36
C ASP A 54 10.20 -1.94 -3.67
N THR A 55 9.87 -3.03 -4.38
CA THR A 55 10.47 -3.31 -5.68
C THR A 55 10.10 -2.27 -6.73
N LEU A 56 8.82 -1.86 -6.81
CA LEU A 56 8.39 -0.82 -7.74
C LEU A 56 9.00 0.54 -7.39
N ARG A 57 9.10 0.85 -6.10
CA ARG A 57 9.77 2.07 -5.62
C ARG A 57 11.24 2.08 -6.05
N ASP A 58 11.97 1.00 -5.82
CA ASP A 58 13.37 0.85 -6.23
C ASP A 58 13.56 0.98 -7.75
N ILE A 59 12.67 0.40 -8.54
CA ILE A 59 12.71 0.54 -10.00
C ILE A 59 12.54 2.01 -10.38
N GLN A 60 11.61 2.71 -9.75
CA GLN A 60 11.30 4.10 -10.07
C GLN A 60 12.39 5.07 -9.60
N THR A 61 12.91 4.89 -8.38
CA THR A 61 13.82 5.87 -7.74
C THR A 61 15.29 5.54 -7.95
N HIS A 62 15.65 4.27 -8.01
CA HIS A 62 17.02 3.80 -8.13
C HIS A 62 17.33 3.17 -9.50
N HIS A 63 16.38 3.20 -10.43
CA HIS A 63 16.51 2.66 -11.79
C HIS A 63 16.91 1.18 -11.82
N HIS A 64 16.41 0.39 -10.86
CA HIS A 64 16.62 -1.04 -10.87
C HIS A 64 15.86 -1.70 -12.02
N SER A 65 16.29 -2.91 -12.40
CA SER A 65 15.67 -3.64 -13.50
C SER A 65 14.23 -4.06 -13.18
N ALA A 66 13.32 -3.83 -14.13
CA ALA A 66 11.94 -4.30 -14.05
C ALA A 66 11.81 -5.84 -14.01
N ALA A 67 12.86 -6.58 -14.37
CA ALA A 67 12.88 -8.06 -14.24
C ALA A 67 12.66 -8.50 -12.77
N ARG A 68 12.98 -7.66 -11.77
CA ARG A 68 12.73 -7.93 -10.35
C ARG A 68 11.25 -8.13 -10.02
N ILE A 69 10.33 -7.64 -10.84
CA ILE A 69 8.87 -7.86 -10.66
C ILE A 69 8.56 -9.37 -10.78
N THR A 70 9.25 -10.10 -11.65
CA THR A 70 9.07 -11.56 -11.75
C THR A 70 9.44 -12.26 -10.43
N ASP A 71 10.49 -11.83 -9.77
CA ASP A 71 10.90 -12.39 -8.48
C ASP A 71 9.83 -12.14 -7.41
N CYS A 72 9.16 -10.98 -7.45
CA CYS A 72 8.06 -10.69 -6.53
C CYS A 72 6.92 -11.69 -6.69
N TRP A 73 6.50 -11.96 -7.91
CA TRP A 73 5.43 -12.92 -8.17
C TRP A 73 5.81 -14.36 -7.81
N GLN A 74 7.04 -14.76 -8.04
CA GLN A 74 7.53 -16.08 -7.65
C GLN A 74 7.50 -16.27 -6.12
N ARG A 75 7.86 -15.25 -5.34
CA ARG A 75 7.82 -15.31 -3.87
C ARG A 75 6.42 -15.52 -3.31
N ILE A 76 5.41 -14.94 -3.94
CA ILE A 76 4.01 -15.00 -3.52
C ILE A 76 3.17 -15.99 -4.34
N ASP A 77 3.82 -16.91 -5.08
CA ASP A 77 3.12 -17.93 -5.86
C ASP A 77 2.11 -18.71 -4.99
N GLY A 78 0.91 -18.87 -5.50
CA GLY A 78 -0.22 -19.48 -4.82
C GLY A 78 -0.96 -18.58 -3.82
N ILE A 79 -0.39 -17.43 -3.40
CA ILE A 79 -1.03 -16.49 -2.45
C ILE A 79 -1.22 -15.08 -3.03
N GLY A 80 -0.80 -14.82 -4.26
CA GLY A 80 -0.83 -13.50 -4.88
C GLY A 80 -2.22 -12.83 -4.86
N HIS A 81 -3.30 -13.60 -4.98
CA HIS A 81 -4.68 -13.10 -4.92
C HIS A 81 -5.11 -12.60 -3.54
N ARG A 82 -4.32 -12.88 -2.51
CA ARG A 82 -4.54 -12.43 -1.12
C ARG A 82 -3.59 -11.31 -0.69
N MET A 83 -2.83 -10.75 -1.62
CA MET A 83 -1.99 -9.60 -1.35
C MET A 83 -2.77 -8.32 -1.60
N LEU A 84 -2.77 -7.37 -0.66
CA LEU A 84 -3.29 -6.03 -0.87
C LEU A 84 -2.18 -5.18 -1.48
N ASN A 85 -2.28 -4.94 -2.78
CA ASN A 85 -1.33 -4.11 -3.49
C ASN A 85 -1.65 -2.62 -3.32
N PHE A 86 -0.64 -1.77 -3.34
CA PHE A 86 -0.78 -0.32 -3.25
C PHE A 86 0.48 0.38 -3.79
N LEU A 87 0.38 1.67 -4.06
CA LEU A 87 1.52 2.52 -4.43
C LEU A 87 1.72 3.68 -3.45
N GLU A 88 0.72 3.95 -2.63
CA GLU A 88 0.74 4.94 -1.55
C GLU A 88 -0.03 4.42 -0.35
N ASN A 89 0.40 4.77 0.84
CA ASN A 89 -0.33 4.54 2.08
C ASN A 89 -0.01 5.64 3.10
N HIS A 90 -0.45 5.46 4.34
CA HIS A 90 -0.28 6.43 5.41
C HIS A 90 1.18 6.59 5.89
N ASP A 91 2.05 5.61 5.64
CA ASP A 91 3.45 5.61 6.07
C ASP A 91 4.43 6.01 4.96
N GLU A 92 4.02 5.89 3.70
CA GLU A 92 4.89 6.09 2.55
C GLU A 92 4.70 7.48 1.91
N GLN A 93 5.75 7.95 1.25
CA GLN A 93 5.67 9.20 0.48
C GLN A 93 4.66 9.08 -0.66
N ARG A 94 4.02 10.17 -1.00
CA ARG A 94 3.18 10.28 -2.19
C ARG A 94 4.02 10.02 -3.43
N PHE A 95 3.45 9.30 -4.38
CA PHE A 95 4.15 8.95 -5.62
C PHE A 95 4.60 10.19 -6.40
N ALA A 96 3.74 11.19 -6.48
CA ALA A 96 4.01 12.44 -7.19
C ALA A 96 4.97 13.37 -6.44
N SER A 97 5.32 13.08 -5.18
CA SER A 97 6.23 13.92 -4.40
C SER A 97 7.66 13.87 -4.95
N SER A 98 8.43 14.93 -4.69
CA SER A 98 9.86 14.99 -5.03
C SER A 98 10.70 13.95 -4.28
N PHE A 99 10.16 13.37 -3.20
CA PHE A 99 10.80 12.30 -2.44
C PHE A 99 10.57 10.90 -3.03
N TYR A 100 9.74 10.79 -4.07
CA TYR A 100 9.49 9.53 -4.77
C TYR A 100 9.75 9.72 -6.28
N ALA A 101 8.74 9.94 -7.10
CA ALA A 101 8.87 10.05 -8.56
C ALA A 101 8.87 11.50 -9.09
N GLY A 102 8.37 12.45 -8.30
CA GLY A 102 8.30 13.87 -8.62
C GLY A 102 7.35 14.23 -9.77
N ASP A 103 6.62 13.26 -10.31
CA ASP A 103 5.75 13.45 -11.46
C ASP A 103 4.64 12.38 -11.43
N PRO A 104 3.35 12.78 -11.35
CA PRO A 104 2.25 11.83 -11.32
C PRO A 104 2.13 10.99 -12.59
N SER A 105 2.61 11.46 -13.74
CA SER A 105 2.54 10.68 -15.00
C SER A 105 3.40 9.41 -14.97
N LYS A 106 4.46 9.39 -14.16
CA LYS A 106 5.33 8.23 -13.97
C LYS A 106 4.67 7.10 -13.17
N PHE A 107 3.52 7.38 -12.58
CA PHE A 107 2.73 6.43 -11.81
C PHE A 107 2.12 5.31 -12.66
N LEU A 108 1.78 5.58 -13.91
CA LEU A 108 0.99 4.69 -14.76
C LEU A 108 1.58 3.25 -14.92
N PRO A 109 2.88 3.06 -15.20
CA PRO A 109 3.42 1.70 -15.31
C PRO A 109 3.32 0.92 -13.99
N SER A 110 3.60 1.55 -12.87
CA SER A 110 3.50 0.94 -11.54
C SER A 110 2.05 0.64 -11.17
N LEU A 111 1.11 1.52 -11.54
CA LEU A 111 -0.32 1.30 -11.35
C LEU A 111 -0.81 0.06 -12.12
N VAL A 112 -0.42 -0.06 -13.39
CA VAL A 112 -0.77 -1.24 -14.20
C VAL A 112 -0.25 -2.52 -13.57
N VAL A 113 1.00 -2.54 -13.13
CA VAL A 113 1.59 -3.71 -12.48
C VAL A 113 0.85 -4.05 -11.19
N SER A 114 0.60 -3.07 -10.33
CA SER A 114 -0.01 -3.30 -9.01
C SER A 114 -1.50 -3.67 -9.08
N SER A 115 -2.25 -3.11 -10.03
CA SER A 115 -3.72 -3.23 -10.06
C SER A 115 -4.25 -4.18 -11.12
N MET A 116 -3.49 -4.48 -12.19
CA MET A 116 -4.00 -5.20 -13.36
C MET A 116 -3.26 -6.50 -13.68
N MET A 117 -2.10 -6.74 -13.06
CA MET A 117 -1.29 -7.92 -13.36
C MET A 117 -1.63 -9.14 -12.50
N SER A 118 -2.55 -9.00 -11.56
CA SER A 118 -3.04 -10.10 -10.71
C SER A 118 -4.52 -9.89 -10.35
N ASN A 119 -5.11 -10.87 -9.64
CA ASN A 119 -6.44 -10.77 -9.05
C ASN A 119 -6.40 -10.24 -7.61
N ALA A 120 -5.28 -9.64 -7.21
CA ALA A 120 -5.12 -9.05 -5.90
C ALA A 120 -5.98 -7.77 -5.76
N PRO A 121 -6.53 -7.49 -4.57
CA PRO A 121 -7.13 -6.20 -4.31
C PRO A 121 -6.08 -5.08 -4.39
N TYR A 122 -6.51 -3.90 -4.80
CA TYR A 122 -5.67 -2.71 -4.88
C TYR A 122 -6.23 -1.60 -4.00
N MET A 123 -5.39 -1.04 -3.13
CA MET A 123 -5.76 0.07 -2.26
C MET A 123 -5.40 1.40 -2.92
N ILE A 124 -6.39 2.28 -3.05
CA ILE A 124 -6.19 3.68 -3.45
C ILE A 124 -6.11 4.52 -2.18
N TYR A 125 -5.00 5.21 -1.98
CA TYR A 125 -4.86 6.15 -0.87
C TYR A 125 -5.45 7.50 -1.24
N ALA A 126 -6.29 8.08 -0.38
CA ALA A 126 -7.06 9.30 -0.67
C ALA A 126 -6.19 10.44 -1.22
N GLY A 127 -6.54 10.99 -2.39
CA GLY A 127 -5.76 11.99 -3.12
C GLY A 127 -4.79 11.42 -4.17
N GLN A 128 -4.51 10.12 -4.14
CA GLN A 128 -3.66 9.46 -5.13
C GLN A 128 -4.21 9.64 -6.56
N GLU A 129 -5.53 9.49 -6.71
CA GLU A 129 -6.26 9.68 -7.97
C GLU A 129 -6.21 11.12 -8.51
N LEU A 130 -5.87 12.07 -7.65
CA LEU A 130 -5.71 13.49 -7.98
C LEU A 130 -4.25 13.90 -8.17
N GLY A 131 -3.31 12.95 -8.04
CA GLY A 131 -1.88 13.21 -8.15
C GLY A 131 -1.30 14.04 -7.00
N GLU A 132 -1.77 13.78 -5.75
CA GLU A 132 -1.25 14.46 -4.56
C GLU A 132 0.28 14.34 -4.46
N CYS A 133 0.96 15.47 -4.29
CA CYS A 133 2.43 15.53 -4.25
C CYS A 133 2.99 15.79 -2.84
N ALA A 134 2.13 16.11 -1.87
CA ALA A 134 2.54 16.42 -0.49
C ALA A 134 3.62 17.51 -0.39
N ASP A 135 3.40 18.62 -1.09
CA ASP A 135 4.33 19.77 -1.08
C ASP A 135 4.26 20.58 0.22
N ASP A 136 3.21 20.38 1.02
CA ASP A 136 3.00 21.04 2.29
C ASP A 136 3.65 20.28 3.45
N ALA A 137 3.81 20.96 4.60
CA ALA A 137 4.43 20.41 5.81
C ALA A 137 3.47 19.56 6.62
N GLU A 138 2.88 18.52 6.01
CA GLU A 138 1.82 17.71 6.63
C GLU A 138 2.23 16.25 6.93
N GLY A 139 3.47 15.88 6.66
CA GLY A 139 3.98 14.54 6.97
C GLY A 139 4.26 14.33 8.45
N PHE A 140 4.71 13.15 8.81
CA PHE A 140 5.10 12.82 10.19
C PHE A 140 6.24 13.71 10.73
N SER A 141 7.07 14.21 9.85
CA SER A 141 8.27 14.98 10.18
C SER A 141 8.33 16.33 9.45
N GLY A 142 7.19 16.88 9.08
CA GLY A 142 7.10 18.09 8.27
C GLY A 142 7.05 17.78 6.76
N CYS A 143 7.69 18.59 5.92
CA CYS A 143 7.69 18.41 4.47
C CYS A 143 8.61 17.24 4.07
N ASP A 144 8.07 16.04 4.02
CA ASP A 144 8.78 14.79 3.75
C ASP A 144 8.12 13.94 2.65
N GLY A 145 7.19 14.51 1.89
CA GLY A 145 6.47 13.81 0.81
C GLY A 145 5.30 12.94 1.29
N ARG A 146 4.95 13.02 2.57
CA ARG A 146 3.78 12.34 3.16
C ARG A 146 2.69 13.35 3.48
N THR A 147 1.44 12.93 3.43
CA THR A 147 0.29 13.73 3.87
C THR A 147 -0.15 13.32 5.26
N THR A 148 -0.96 14.20 5.90
CA THR A 148 -1.59 13.89 7.18
C THR A 148 -2.38 12.57 7.12
N ILE A 149 -2.35 11.82 8.22
CA ILE A 149 -3.17 10.61 8.41
C ILE A 149 -4.45 10.89 9.20
N PHE A 150 -4.64 12.12 9.68
CA PHE A 150 -5.76 12.50 10.55
C PHE A 150 -6.79 13.35 9.83
N ASP A 151 -6.34 14.36 9.08
CA ASP A 151 -7.16 15.42 8.51
C ASP A 151 -7.16 15.35 6.97
N TYR A 152 -7.57 14.21 6.40
CA TYR A 152 -7.56 13.99 4.95
C TYR A 152 -8.27 15.10 4.15
N TRP A 153 -9.24 15.79 4.75
CA TRP A 153 -9.91 16.95 4.14
C TRP A 153 -9.00 18.19 4.03
N SER A 154 -7.85 18.21 4.69
CA SER A 154 -6.85 19.28 4.55
C SER A 154 -5.92 19.07 3.37
N ILE A 155 -5.92 17.88 2.76
CA ILE A 155 -5.06 17.53 1.61
C ILE A 155 -5.30 18.52 0.46
N PRO A 156 -4.25 19.21 -0.04
CA PRO A 156 -4.39 20.32 -1.01
C PRO A 156 -5.12 19.95 -2.30
N THR A 157 -4.80 18.79 -2.88
CA THR A 157 -5.47 18.33 -4.13
C THR A 157 -6.93 18.01 -3.90
N VAL A 158 -7.29 17.40 -2.77
CA VAL A 158 -8.69 17.13 -2.40
C VAL A 158 -9.45 18.45 -2.24
N ARG A 159 -8.85 19.42 -1.57
CA ARG A 159 -9.47 20.76 -1.40
C ARG A 159 -9.65 21.49 -2.73
N ARG A 160 -8.66 21.47 -3.62
CA ARG A 160 -8.79 22.04 -4.96
C ARG A 160 -9.92 21.36 -5.74
N TRP A 161 -9.98 20.05 -5.70
CA TRP A 161 -11.04 19.28 -6.38
C TRP A 161 -12.43 19.63 -5.82
N LEU A 162 -12.61 19.69 -4.50
CA LEU A 162 -13.88 20.07 -3.86
C LEU A 162 -14.30 21.50 -4.20
N ASN A 163 -13.35 22.41 -4.42
CA ASN A 163 -13.60 23.81 -4.80
C ASN A 163 -13.71 24.01 -6.33
N GLY A 164 -13.97 22.96 -7.09
CA GLY A 164 -14.14 23.05 -8.55
C GLY A 164 -12.84 23.36 -9.31
N GLY A 165 -11.69 22.99 -8.75
CA GLY A 165 -10.38 23.25 -9.34
C GLY A 165 -9.88 24.68 -9.18
N ALA A 166 -10.61 25.54 -8.47
CA ALA A 166 -10.11 26.86 -8.10
C ALA A 166 -9.01 26.72 -7.03
N ALA A 167 -7.81 27.16 -7.39
CA ALA A 167 -6.67 27.20 -6.47
C ALA A 167 -6.84 28.35 -5.46
#